data_96e105081a3d8e5e8959e78c49c73767
#
_entry.id   96e105081a3d8e5e8959e78c49c73767
#
_cell.length_a   1.000
_cell.length_b   1.000
_cell.length_c   1.000
_cell.angle_alpha   90.00
_cell.angle_beta   90.00
_cell.angle_gamma   90.00
#
_symmetry.space_group_name_H-M   'P 1'
#
loop_
_entity.id
_entity.type
_entity.pdbx_description
1 polymer ?
#
loop_
_entity_poly.entity_id
_entity_poly.type
_entity_poly.pdbx_seq_one_letter_code
_entity_poly.pdbx_strand_id
1 'polypeptide(L)'
;GIDGIIVQDLGVIEVAKKVVPDLPLHASTQMTITNSAGAEFAYNAGMERAVLARECSLEEIRKICAESSPEIEVFIHGALCVCYSGQCLMSSLIGGRSGNRGRCAQPCRPPYSLVNNKGETVLDNNQAGQYLLSPRDMNTLEILPELIEAGVASYKIEGRMRRPEYVAVVVDIYRRAIDSYRNGDYKVSEEDMLNIRQIFN
;
A
#
# COMPACT_ATOMS: atom_id res chain seq x y z
N GLY A 1 19.11 6.31 15.33
CA GLY A 1 19.34 5.58 14.06
C GLY A 1 18.02 5.25 13.40
N ILE A 2 18.08 4.55 12.30
CA ILE A 2 16.90 3.95 11.64
C ILE A 2 16.93 2.44 11.87
N ASP A 3 15.75 1.80 11.91
CA ASP A 3 15.62 0.38 12.24
C ASP A 3 15.59 -0.52 10.99
N GLY A 4 15.52 0.07 9.80
CA GLY A 4 15.52 -0.64 8.52
C GLY A 4 15.29 0.30 7.35
N ILE A 5 15.48 -0.18 6.12
CA ILE A 5 15.20 0.57 4.90
C ILE A 5 14.31 -0.24 3.94
N ILE A 6 13.39 0.46 3.27
CA ILE A 6 12.55 -0.13 2.23
C ILE A 6 13.23 0.13 0.89
N VAL A 7 13.54 -0.92 0.15
CA VAL A 7 14.31 -0.86 -1.09
C VAL A 7 13.54 -1.49 -2.26
N GLN A 8 13.81 -1.01 -3.46
CA GLN A 8 13.21 -1.54 -4.69
C GLN A 8 14.28 -1.94 -5.72
N ASP A 9 15.38 -1.22 -5.76
CA ASP A 9 16.44 -1.41 -6.74
C ASP A 9 17.44 -2.48 -6.27
N LEU A 10 17.73 -3.46 -7.12
CA LEU A 10 18.62 -4.59 -6.79
C LEU A 10 20.06 -4.12 -6.54
N GLY A 11 20.52 -3.08 -7.25
CA GLY A 11 21.85 -2.52 -7.03
C GLY A 11 21.96 -1.82 -5.67
N VAL A 12 20.88 -1.17 -5.21
CA VAL A 12 20.82 -0.58 -3.86
C VAL A 12 20.87 -1.67 -2.78
N ILE A 13 20.20 -2.80 -2.99
CA ILE A 13 20.26 -3.96 -2.09
C ILE A 13 21.72 -4.45 -1.94
N GLU A 14 22.42 -4.65 -3.07
CA GLU A 14 23.80 -5.10 -3.07
C GLU A 14 24.76 -4.10 -2.37
N VAL A 15 24.54 -2.80 -2.58
CA VAL A 15 25.35 -1.77 -1.90
C VAL A 15 25.05 -1.75 -0.40
N ALA A 16 23.77 -1.79 -0.01
CA ALA A 16 23.37 -1.77 1.39
C ALA A 16 23.97 -2.95 2.18
N LYS A 17 23.90 -4.16 1.62
CA LYS A 17 24.51 -5.37 2.22
C LYS A 17 26.02 -5.24 2.43
N LYS A 18 26.71 -4.47 1.60
CA LYS A 18 28.16 -4.25 1.74
C LYS A 18 28.52 -3.14 2.73
N VAL A 19 27.71 -2.09 2.79
CA VAL A 19 28.03 -0.87 3.55
C VAL A 19 27.43 -0.91 4.95
N VAL A 20 26.24 -1.49 5.10
CA VAL A 20 25.48 -1.57 6.35
C VAL A 20 24.85 -2.97 6.52
N PRO A 21 25.67 -4.03 6.63
CA PRO A 21 25.22 -5.43 6.58
C PRO A 21 24.19 -5.79 7.66
N ASP A 22 24.22 -5.10 8.80
CA ASP A 22 23.33 -5.37 9.93
C ASP A 22 22.01 -4.58 9.87
N LEU A 23 21.82 -3.74 8.83
CA LEU A 23 20.58 -2.96 8.69
C LEU A 23 19.52 -3.78 7.96
N PRO A 24 18.35 -4.06 8.57
CA PRO A 24 17.26 -4.79 7.94
C PRO A 24 16.81 -4.16 6.61
N LEU A 25 16.69 -5.00 5.58
CA LEU A 25 16.21 -4.61 4.26
C LEU A 25 14.78 -5.14 4.06
N HIS A 26 13.88 -4.27 3.65
CA HIS A 26 12.48 -4.61 3.35
C HIS A 26 12.21 -4.39 1.87
N ALA A 27 11.66 -5.42 1.19
CA ALA A 27 11.25 -5.31 -0.20
C ALA A 27 10.09 -4.33 -0.33
N SER A 28 10.25 -3.31 -1.17
CA SER A 28 9.19 -2.34 -1.44
C SER A 28 8.01 -2.98 -2.18
N THR A 29 6.80 -2.47 -1.97
CA THR A 29 5.65 -2.78 -2.83
C THR A 29 5.92 -2.50 -4.31
N GLN A 30 6.92 -1.68 -4.60
CA GLN A 30 7.35 -1.32 -5.96
C GLN A 30 8.16 -2.43 -6.65
N MET A 31 8.52 -3.49 -5.93
CA MET A 31 9.06 -4.73 -6.51
C MET A 31 7.97 -5.63 -7.10
N THR A 32 6.70 -5.26 -6.94
CA THR A 32 5.54 -5.96 -7.53
C THR A 32 5.47 -7.43 -7.09
N ILE A 33 5.66 -7.70 -5.80
CA ILE A 33 5.59 -9.06 -5.25
C ILE A 33 4.12 -9.45 -5.10
N THR A 34 3.70 -10.46 -5.87
CA THR A 34 2.30 -10.93 -5.94
C THR A 34 2.13 -12.41 -5.65
N ASN A 35 3.21 -13.13 -5.34
CA ASN A 35 3.16 -14.57 -5.07
C ASN A 35 4.33 -15.00 -4.16
N SER A 36 4.25 -16.22 -3.64
CA SER A 36 5.25 -16.80 -2.74
C SER A 36 6.65 -16.90 -3.37
N ALA A 37 6.74 -17.20 -4.66
CA ALA A 37 8.03 -17.26 -5.35
C ALA A 37 8.74 -15.90 -5.41
N GLY A 38 7.98 -14.79 -5.62
CA GLY A 38 8.51 -13.44 -5.56
C GLY A 38 8.94 -13.02 -4.16
N ALA A 39 8.17 -13.40 -3.13
CA ALA A 39 8.54 -13.17 -1.74
C ALA A 39 9.80 -13.94 -1.35
N GLU A 40 9.91 -15.20 -1.76
CA GLU A 40 11.09 -16.04 -1.53
C GLU A 40 12.32 -15.52 -2.27
N PHE A 41 12.16 -15.02 -3.50
CA PHE A 41 13.25 -14.34 -4.22
C PHE A 41 13.78 -13.13 -3.42
N ALA A 42 12.89 -12.31 -2.87
CA ALA A 42 13.28 -11.18 -2.04
C ALA A 42 14.06 -11.62 -0.79
N TYR A 43 13.58 -12.67 -0.11
CA TYR A 43 14.27 -13.26 1.03
C TYR A 43 15.67 -13.76 0.69
N ASN A 44 15.81 -14.52 -0.39
CA ASN A 44 17.09 -15.02 -0.86
C ASN A 44 18.05 -13.91 -1.31
N ALA A 45 17.52 -12.75 -1.71
CA ALA A 45 18.31 -11.54 -1.95
C ALA A 45 18.74 -10.81 -0.66
N GLY A 46 18.34 -11.29 0.53
CA GLY A 46 18.72 -10.78 1.84
C GLY A 46 17.74 -9.75 2.41
N MET A 47 16.48 -9.78 1.97
CA MET A 47 15.44 -8.92 2.54
C MET A 47 14.61 -9.71 3.56
N GLU A 48 14.46 -9.17 4.77
CA GLU A 48 13.77 -9.84 5.88
C GLU A 48 12.25 -9.72 5.79
N ARG A 49 11.74 -8.67 5.12
CA ARG A 49 10.31 -8.39 4.97
C ARG A 49 9.97 -8.07 3.52
N ALA A 50 8.79 -8.53 3.08
CA ALA A 50 8.25 -8.23 1.77
C ALA A 50 6.93 -7.45 1.90
N VAL A 51 6.90 -6.22 1.36
CA VAL A 51 5.66 -5.44 1.22
C VAL A 51 4.97 -5.89 -0.06
N LEU A 52 3.85 -6.60 0.07
CA LEU A 52 3.13 -7.13 -1.09
C LEU A 52 2.56 -6.01 -1.97
N ALA A 53 2.38 -6.34 -3.23
CA ALA A 53 1.61 -5.53 -4.15
C ALA A 53 0.15 -5.41 -3.67
N ARG A 54 -0.48 -4.26 -3.93
CA ARG A 54 -1.85 -3.96 -3.48
C ARG A 54 -2.92 -4.75 -4.23
N GLU A 55 -2.51 -5.42 -5.29
CA GLU A 55 -3.34 -6.25 -6.15
C GLU A 55 -3.64 -7.64 -5.55
N CYS A 56 -2.87 -8.04 -4.53
CA CYS A 56 -3.06 -9.34 -3.89
C CYS A 56 -4.40 -9.43 -3.17
N SER A 57 -5.17 -10.47 -3.49
CA SER A 57 -6.37 -10.86 -2.76
C SER A 57 -6.03 -11.45 -1.38
N LEU A 58 -7.02 -11.54 -0.49
CA LEU A 58 -6.84 -12.17 0.82
C LEU A 58 -6.39 -13.64 0.72
N GLU A 59 -6.88 -14.38 -0.29
CA GLU A 59 -6.49 -15.76 -0.54
C GLU A 59 -5.01 -15.87 -0.93
N GLU A 60 -4.56 -14.99 -1.85
CA GLU A 60 -3.15 -14.91 -2.24
C GLU A 60 -2.26 -14.51 -1.06
N ILE A 61 -2.68 -13.55 -0.24
CA ILE A 61 -1.95 -13.15 0.97
C ILE A 61 -1.79 -14.33 1.92
N ARG A 62 -2.86 -15.09 2.21
CA ARG A 62 -2.79 -16.31 3.04
C ARG A 62 -1.78 -17.32 2.49
N LYS A 63 -1.84 -17.55 1.19
CA LYS A 63 -0.90 -18.48 0.52
C LYS A 63 0.53 -18.00 0.64
N ILE A 64 0.79 -16.71 0.38
CA ILE A 64 2.14 -16.14 0.47
C ILE A 64 2.67 -16.24 1.89
N CYS A 65 1.87 -15.87 2.91
CA CYS A 65 2.27 -15.98 4.31
C CYS A 65 2.60 -17.44 4.72
N ALA A 66 1.86 -18.41 4.18
CA ALA A 66 2.07 -19.83 4.51
C ALA A 66 3.26 -20.47 3.79
N GLU A 67 3.63 -19.98 2.61
CA GLU A 67 4.58 -20.61 1.70
C GLU A 67 5.91 -19.88 1.57
N SER A 68 6.09 -18.70 2.18
CA SER A 68 7.32 -17.90 2.00
C SER A 68 8.00 -17.59 3.33
N SER A 69 9.32 -17.37 3.26
CA SER A 69 10.18 -17.19 4.43
C SER A 69 10.19 -15.78 5.02
N PRO A 70 10.08 -14.68 4.23
CA PRO A 70 10.15 -13.32 4.79
C PRO A 70 8.90 -12.98 5.59
N GLU A 71 9.01 -12.03 6.51
CA GLU A 71 7.85 -11.37 7.08
C GLU A 71 7.01 -10.69 5.99
N ILE A 72 5.72 -10.85 6.05
CA ILE A 72 4.81 -10.24 5.07
C ILE A 72 4.19 -8.97 5.63
N GLU A 73 4.30 -7.89 4.86
CA GLU A 73 3.66 -6.59 5.12
C GLU A 73 2.61 -6.31 4.04
N VAL A 74 1.41 -5.88 4.44
CA VAL A 74 0.33 -5.51 3.53
C VAL A 74 -0.19 -4.10 3.82
N PHE A 75 -0.66 -3.41 2.79
CA PHE A 75 -1.43 -2.20 3.00
C PHE A 75 -2.81 -2.54 3.54
N ILE A 76 -3.24 -1.80 4.58
CA ILE A 76 -4.55 -2.00 5.22
C ILE A 76 -5.44 -0.77 5.10
N HIS A 77 -4.88 0.42 4.86
CA HIS A 77 -5.65 1.65 4.76
C HIS A 77 -5.00 2.69 3.87
N GLY A 78 -5.84 3.52 3.24
CA GLY A 78 -5.46 4.71 2.51
C GLY A 78 -5.47 4.55 1.00
N ALA A 79 -4.80 5.46 0.32
CA ALA A 79 -4.90 5.64 -1.13
C ALA A 79 -4.42 4.42 -1.92
N LEU A 80 -5.33 3.86 -2.74
CA LEU A 80 -4.96 2.86 -3.74
C LEU A 80 -4.32 3.51 -4.97
N CYS A 81 -3.45 2.77 -5.64
CA CYS A 81 -2.87 3.17 -6.92
C CYS A 81 -3.79 2.72 -8.08
N VAL A 82 -4.00 3.58 -9.09
CA VAL A 82 -4.74 3.21 -10.30
C VAL A 82 -3.95 2.23 -11.19
N CYS A 83 -2.64 2.22 -11.02
CA CYS A 83 -1.72 1.37 -11.79
C CYS A 83 -1.23 0.21 -10.92
N TYR A 84 -0.76 -0.85 -11.56
CA TYR A 84 -0.02 -1.91 -10.88
C TYR A 84 1.11 -1.35 -10.02
N SER A 85 1.32 -1.96 -8.86
CA SER A 85 2.38 -1.59 -7.92
C SER A 85 3.74 -1.57 -8.62
N GLY A 86 4.50 -0.45 -8.47
CA GLY A 86 5.81 -0.30 -9.07
C GLY A 86 5.85 0.04 -10.57
N GLN A 87 4.74 -0.03 -11.30
CA GLN A 87 4.72 0.08 -12.77
C GLN A 87 4.27 1.46 -13.29
N CYS A 88 3.90 2.39 -12.41
CA CYS A 88 3.39 3.68 -12.81
C CYS A 88 4.51 4.67 -13.16
N LEU A 89 4.52 5.16 -14.39
CA LEU A 89 5.43 6.21 -14.86
C LEU A 89 4.78 7.60 -14.94
N MET A 90 3.47 7.72 -14.68
CA MET A 90 2.71 8.95 -14.93
C MET A 90 3.30 10.17 -14.22
N SER A 91 3.64 10.05 -12.93
CA SER A 91 4.23 11.15 -12.16
C SER A 91 5.64 11.51 -12.61
N SER A 92 6.39 10.54 -13.13
CA SER A 92 7.74 10.80 -13.71
C SER A 92 7.64 11.55 -15.02
N LEU A 93 6.72 11.17 -15.91
CA LEU A 93 6.56 11.76 -17.23
C LEU A 93 5.96 13.17 -17.16
N ILE A 94 4.98 13.41 -16.31
CA ILE A 94 4.30 14.72 -16.21
C ILE A 94 5.14 15.73 -15.45
N GLY A 95 5.79 15.34 -14.36
CA GLY A 95 6.44 16.29 -13.44
C GLY A 95 7.82 15.90 -12.95
N GLY A 96 8.49 14.91 -13.56
CA GLY A 96 9.83 14.45 -13.15
C GLY A 96 9.88 13.81 -11.75
N ARG A 97 8.74 13.52 -11.14
CA ARG A 97 8.64 12.98 -9.77
C ARG A 97 8.33 11.48 -9.79
N SER A 98 9.39 10.67 -9.75
CA SER A 98 9.23 9.20 -9.80
C SER A 98 8.52 8.65 -8.57
N GLY A 99 7.45 7.87 -8.81
CA GLY A 99 6.76 7.07 -7.79
C GLY A 99 7.69 6.01 -7.20
N ASN A 100 8.54 5.39 -8.02
CA ASN A 100 9.50 4.37 -7.59
C ASN A 100 10.62 4.92 -6.68
N ARG A 101 10.83 6.23 -6.71
CA ARG A 101 11.73 6.94 -5.78
C ARG A 101 10.98 7.60 -4.61
N GLY A 102 9.77 7.14 -4.30
CA GLY A 102 8.96 7.68 -3.22
C GLY A 102 8.44 9.11 -3.43
N ARG A 103 8.49 9.69 -4.67
CA ARG A 103 8.20 11.10 -4.94
C ARG A 103 6.92 11.33 -5.74
N CYS A 104 6.04 10.33 -5.86
CA CYS A 104 4.80 10.45 -6.62
C CYS A 104 3.99 11.69 -6.21
N ALA A 105 3.62 12.52 -7.19
CA ALA A 105 2.79 13.71 -7.01
C ALA A 105 1.29 13.40 -7.07
N GLN A 106 0.90 12.14 -7.23
CA GLN A 106 -0.49 11.68 -7.37
C GLN A 106 -1.24 12.33 -8.55
N PRO A 107 -0.67 12.37 -9.78
CA PRO A 107 -1.34 12.98 -10.93
C PRO A 107 -2.63 12.25 -11.34
N CYS A 108 -2.90 11.05 -10.83
CA CYS A 108 -4.17 10.35 -11.03
C CYS A 108 -5.33 10.90 -10.18
N ARG A 109 -5.10 11.84 -9.26
CA ARG A 109 -6.13 12.38 -8.35
C ARG A 109 -6.91 13.59 -8.88
N PRO A 110 -6.36 14.48 -9.74
CA PRO A 110 -7.13 15.54 -10.36
C PRO A 110 -8.27 15.03 -11.24
N PRO A 111 -9.25 15.89 -11.55
CA PRO A 111 -10.28 15.56 -12.51
C PRO A 111 -9.70 15.38 -13.92
N TYR A 112 -10.26 14.43 -14.65
CA TYR A 112 -9.91 14.13 -16.05
C TYR A 112 -11.18 14.00 -16.90
N SER A 113 -11.07 14.32 -18.21
CA SER A 113 -12.10 14.06 -19.18
C SER A 113 -11.58 13.10 -20.26
N LEU A 114 -12.36 12.12 -20.63
CA LEU A 114 -12.07 11.27 -21.78
C LEU A 114 -12.55 11.99 -23.04
N VAL A 115 -11.64 12.22 -23.99
CA VAL A 115 -11.94 12.88 -25.25
C VAL A 115 -11.62 11.98 -26.44
N ASN A 116 -12.37 12.14 -27.52
CA ASN A 116 -12.08 11.48 -28.80
C ASN A 116 -10.95 12.21 -29.57
N ASN A 117 -10.63 11.73 -30.77
CA ASN A 117 -9.60 12.31 -31.61
C ASN A 117 -9.91 13.74 -32.16
N LYS A 118 -11.16 14.21 -31.97
CA LYS A 118 -11.58 15.58 -32.30
C LYS A 118 -11.58 16.51 -31.08
N GLY A 119 -11.23 16.01 -29.89
CA GLY A 119 -11.26 16.77 -28.65
C GLY A 119 -12.65 16.84 -27.99
N GLU A 120 -13.64 16.10 -28.49
CA GLU A 120 -14.98 16.08 -27.93
C GLU A 120 -15.06 15.10 -26.75
N THR A 121 -15.69 15.50 -25.64
CA THR A 121 -15.88 14.65 -24.47
C THR A 121 -16.75 13.43 -24.82
N VAL A 122 -16.26 12.22 -24.52
CA VAL A 122 -16.90 10.94 -24.83
C VAL A 122 -17.77 10.44 -23.68
N LEU A 123 -17.44 10.81 -22.45
CA LEU A 123 -18.20 10.43 -21.24
C LEU A 123 -18.95 11.64 -20.70
N ASP A 124 -20.22 11.44 -20.37
CA ASP A 124 -20.96 12.43 -19.58
C ASP A 124 -20.41 12.42 -18.14
N ASN A 125 -19.75 13.52 -17.75
CA ASN A 125 -19.21 13.70 -16.41
C ASN A 125 -20.29 13.65 -15.32
N ASN A 126 -21.56 13.90 -15.64
CA ASN A 126 -22.67 13.75 -14.70
C ASN A 126 -22.95 12.28 -14.36
N GLN A 127 -22.63 11.36 -15.25
CA GLN A 127 -22.82 9.92 -15.06
C GLN A 127 -21.54 9.22 -14.58
N ALA A 128 -20.39 9.58 -15.16
CA ALA A 128 -19.11 8.93 -14.88
C ALA A 128 -18.32 9.57 -13.73
N GLY A 129 -18.69 10.78 -13.30
CA GLY A 129 -17.91 11.58 -12.35
C GLY A 129 -16.69 12.24 -13.00
N GLN A 130 -15.99 13.06 -12.23
CA GLN A 130 -14.85 13.85 -12.72
C GLN A 130 -13.50 13.17 -12.46
N TYR A 131 -13.43 12.25 -11.49
CA TYR A 131 -12.18 11.66 -11.00
C TYR A 131 -11.94 10.27 -11.59
N LEU A 132 -11.90 10.18 -12.90
CA LEU A 132 -11.87 8.92 -13.66
C LEU A 132 -10.72 7.98 -13.30
N LEU A 133 -9.58 8.53 -12.84
CA LEU A 133 -8.38 7.78 -12.49
C LEU A 133 -8.15 7.66 -10.98
N SER A 134 -9.06 8.20 -10.14
CA SER A 134 -8.89 8.19 -8.69
C SER A 134 -9.67 7.04 -8.05
N PRO A 135 -9.03 5.91 -7.69
CA PRO A 135 -9.69 4.88 -6.92
C PRO A 135 -10.12 5.41 -5.55
N ARG A 136 -11.10 4.75 -4.94
CA ARG A 136 -11.43 4.96 -3.53
C ARG A 136 -10.29 4.51 -2.64
N ASP A 137 -10.19 5.08 -1.44
CA ASP A 137 -9.25 4.60 -0.44
C ASP A 137 -9.65 3.20 0.04
N MET A 138 -8.64 2.41 0.31
CA MET A 138 -8.80 1.10 0.93
C MET A 138 -9.14 1.25 2.41
N ASN A 139 -10.00 0.40 2.91
CA ASN A 139 -10.29 0.20 4.32
C ASN A 139 -10.50 -1.30 4.56
N THR A 140 -9.65 -1.90 5.37
CA THR A 140 -9.68 -3.35 5.65
C THR A 140 -10.13 -3.68 7.06
N LEU A 141 -10.72 -2.74 7.80
CA LEU A 141 -11.18 -3.01 9.17
C LEU A 141 -12.09 -4.24 9.22
N GLU A 142 -13.02 -4.40 8.27
CA GLU A 142 -13.95 -5.52 8.27
C GLU A 142 -13.27 -6.90 8.10
N ILE A 143 -12.12 -6.93 7.42
CA ILE A 143 -11.35 -8.15 7.15
C ILE A 143 -10.02 -8.21 7.92
N LEU A 144 -9.83 -7.32 8.89
CA LEU A 144 -8.60 -7.28 9.68
C LEU A 144 -8.34 -8.58 10.46
N PRO A 145 -9.34 -9.23 11.06
CA PRO A 145 -9.15 -10.55 11.67
C PRO A 145 -8.55 -11.58 10.73
N GLU A 146 -9.07 -11.67 9.50
CA GLU A 146 -8.59 -12.61 8.50
C GLU A 146 -7.16 -12.32 8.05
N LEU A 147 -6.74 -11.06 8.02
CA LEU A 147 -5.34 -10.68 7.75
C LEU A 147 -4.41 -11.08 8.91
N ILE A 148 -4.87 -10.96 10.14
CA ILE A 148 -4.13 -11.41 11.33
C ILE A 148 -3.98 -12.94 11.32
N GLU A 149 -5.06 -13.66 11.06
CA GLU A 149 -5.09 -15.12 10.97
C GLU A 149 -4.27 -15.67 9.80
N ALA A 150 -4.15 -14.89 8.71
CA ALA A 150 -3.29 -15.21 7.59
C ALA A 150 -1.79 -15.16 7.93
N GLY A 151 -1.42 -14.61 9.08
CA GLY A 151 -0.01 -14.50 9.51
C GLY A 151 0.70 -13.24 8.99
N VAL A 152 -0.05 -12.21 8.61
CA VAL A 152 0.54 -10.91 8.24
C VAL A 152 1.29 -10.32 9.42
N ALA A 153 2.59 -10.03 9.23
CA ALA A 153 3.47 -9.54 10.30
C ALA A 153 3.41 -8.01 10.47
N SER A 154 3.10 -7.26 9.40
CA SER A 154 3.11 -5.80 9.44
C SER A 154 1.95 -5.21 8.63
N TYR A 155 1.33 -4.17 9.20
CA TYR A 155 0.14 -3.50 8.66
C TYR A 155 0.48 -2.08 8.28
N LYS A 156 0.46 -1.76 6.98
CA LYS A 156 0.87 -0.48 6.43
C LYS A 156 -0.31 0.44 6.13
N ILE A 157 -0.21 1.67 6.60
CA ILE A 157 -1.19 2.73 6.32
C ILE A 157 -0.56 3.72 5.33
N GLU A 158 -1.22 3.98 4.20
CA GLU A 158 -0.78 5.01 3.28
C GLU A 158 -1.29 6.38 3.74
N GLY A 159 -0.35 7.28 4.04
CA GLY A 159 -0.67 8.62 4.56
C GLY A 159 0.29 9.71 4.11
N ARG A 160 1.16 9.47 3.12
CA ARG A 160 2.23 10.39 2.73
C ARG A 160 1.77 11.81 2.36
N MET A 161 0.62 11.95 1.73
CA MET A 161 0.08 13.26 1.33
C MET A 161 -1.08 13.68 2.24
N ARG A 162 -1.21 13.06 3.40
CA ARG A 162 -2.29 13.32 4.36
C ARG A 162 -1.81 14.22 5.50
N ARG A 163 -2.77 14.84 6.17
CA ARG A 163 -2.52 15.65 7.37
C ARG A 163 -2.20 14.77 8.57
N PRO A 164 -1.47 15.27 9.58
CA PRO A 164 -1.16 14.53 10.80
C PRO A 164 -2.40 13.97 11.51
N GLU A 165 -3.52 14.71 11.50
CA GLU A 165 -4.78 14.29 12.11
C GLU A 165 -5.32 13.00 11.48
N TYR A 166 -5.23 12.88 10.15
CA TYR A 166 -5.59 11.65 9.46
C TYR A 166 -4.77 10.47 9.97
N VAL A 167 -3.46 10.63 10.06
CA VAL A 167 -2.57 9.55 10.51
C VAL A 167 -2.89 9.17 11.95
N ALA A 168 -3.09 10.16 12.84
CA ALA A 168 -3.41 9.93 14.25
C ALA A 168 -4.71 9.12 14.41
N VAL A 169 -5.80 9.54 13.76
CA VAL A 169 -7.09 8.87 13.86
C VAL A 169 -7.06 7.47 13.27
N VAL A 170 -6.49 7.31 12.08
CA VAL A 170 -6.44 6.01 11.40
C VAL A 170 -5.60 5.02 12.19
N VAL A 171 -4.41 5.43 12.65
CA VAL A 171 -3.52 4.55 13.45
C VAL A 171 -4.18 4.17 14.76
N ASP A 172 -4.82 5.11 15.48
CA ASP A 172 -5.52 4.81 16.73
C ASP A 172 -6.63 3.77 16.54
N ILE A 173 -7.48 3.94 15.52
CA ILE A 173 -8.57 3.01 15.25
C ILE A 173 -8.04 1.60 14.92
N TYR A 174 -7.05 1.48 14.01
CA TYR A 174 -6.45 0.19 13.70
C TYR A 174 -5.72 -0.42 14.90
N ARG A 175 -5.05 0.39 15.72
CA ARG A 175 -4.39 -0.10 16.94
C ARG A 175 -5.40 -0.69 17.91
N ARG A 176 -6.50 0.02 18.19
CA ARG A 176 -7.58 -0.48 19.06
C ARG A 176 -8.24 -1.73 18.48
N ALA A 177 -8.46 -1.78 17.17
CA ALA A 177 -9.02 -2.95 16.49
C ALA A 177 -8.13 -4.19 16.65
N ILE A 178 -6.80 -4.05 16.45
CA ILE A 178 -5.84 -5.15 16.64
C ILE A 178 -5.82 -5.60 18.10
N ASP A 179 -5.83 -4.66 19.05
CA ASP A 179 -5.82 -4.99 20.48
C ASP A 179 -7.11 -5.68 20.92
N SER A 180 -8.27 -5.25 20.41
CA SER A 180 -9.54 -5.93 20.69
C SER A 180 -9.57 -7.36 20.13
N TYR A 181 -9.03 -7.57 18.94
CA TYR A 181 -8.87 -8.91 18.38
C TYR A 181 -8.00 -9.81 19.26
N ARG A 182 -6.84 -9.32 19.71
CA ARG A 182 -5.94 -10.06 20.61
C ARG A 182 -6.57 -10.42 21.95
N ASN A 183 -7.51 -9.63 22.42
CA ASN A 183 -8.28 -9.87 23.64
C ASN A 183 -9.50 -10.79 23.42
N GLY A 184 -9.72 -11.30 22.21
CA GLY A 184 -10.83 -12.21 21.86
C GLY A 184 -12.19 -11.53 21.68
N ASP A 185 -12.24 -10.20 21.55
CA ASP A 185 -13.47 -9.43 21.40
C ASP A 185 -13.28 -8.37 20.29
N TYR A 186 -13.13 -8.86 19.07
CA TYR A 186 -12.97 -7.97 17.93
C TYR A 186 -14.16 -7.06 17.76
N LYS A 187 -13.93 -5.75 17.87
CA LYS A 187 -14.96 -4.71 17.71
C LYS A 187 -14.42 -3.51 16.99
N VAL A 188 -15.19 -3.06 16.02
CA VAL A 188 -15.06 -1.73 15.40
C VAL A 188 -16.39 -1.02 15.61
N SER A 189 -16.38 0.13 16.28
CA SER A 189 -17.59 0.88 16.55
C SER A 189 -18.11 1.57 15.27
N GLU A 190 -19.42 1.87 15.24
CA GLU A 190 -20.01 2.69 14.16
C GLU A 190 -19.35 4.07 14.10
N GLU A 191 -18.99 4.63 15.26
CA GLU A 191 -18.27 5.89 15.37
C GLU A 191 -16.89 5.81 14.71
N ASP A 192 -16.13 4.73 14.93
CA ASP A 192 -14.84 4.51 14.29
C ASP A 192 -14.97 4.39 12.77
N MET A 193 -15.98 3.67 12.30
CA MET A 193 -16.28 3.56 10.87
C MET A 193 -16.69 4.89 10.26
N LEU A 194 -17.41 5.72 11.00
CA LEU A 194 -17.78 7.06 10.57
C LEU A 194 -16.55 7.98 10.53
N ASN A 195 -15.73 7.98 11.58
CA ASN A 195 -14.52 8.78 11.68
C ASN A 195 -13.54 8.46 10.55
N ILE A 196 -13.30 7.19 10.25
CA ILE A 196 -12.43 6.76 9.14
C ILE A 196 -12.95 7.24 7.77
N ARG A 197 -14.27 7.26 7.57
CA ARG A 197 -14.88 7.78 6.34
C ARG A 197 -14.79 9.29 6.21
N GLN A 198 -14.92 10.01 7.32
CA GLN A 198 -14.93 11.49 7.34
C GLN A 198 -13.52 12.08 7.30
N ILE A 199 -12.54 11.47 7.96
CA ILE A 199 -11.17 11.99 8.05
C ILE A 199 -10.46 12.00 6.69
N PHE A 200 -11.01 11.31 5.69
CA PHE A 200 -10.50 11.28 4.33
C PHE A 200 -10.58 12.65 3.63
N ASN A 201 -11.57 13.48 3.93
CA ASN A 201 -11.86 14.75 3.27
C ASN A 201 -11.05 15.93 3.85
#